data_7582958cc00618541b6cac7c65245870
#
_entry.id   7582958cc00618541b6cac7c65245870
#
_cell.length_a   1.000
_cell.length_b   1.000
_cell.length_c   1.000
_cell.angle_alpha   90.00
_cell.angle_beta   90.00
_cell.angle_gamma   90.00
#
_symmetry.space_group_name_H-M   'P 1'
#
loop_
_entity.id
_entity.type
_entity.pdbx_description
1 polymer ?
#
loop_
_entity_poly.entity_id
_entity_poly.type
_entity_poly.pdbx_seq_one_letter_code
_entity_poly.pdbx_strand_id
1 'polypeptide(L)'
;MLRLAPPGVDRLQQALPGSLQAAFAGAEANTAVSLALLGVPVDFVTALPASPLTDACLASLRSTGVGLQHIRQTSHGRLGIFFVETGANQRPTQVWYDREGSAISLAQPADFNWHSILQNARWLHLTGITPALSQSAAECTIAAARTAARMGVNVSFDPNFRSRLWRWDTSRSPQQLASETLRQLMPFVTLMFGGEDDCRLLNVPLPENNGAPPAERAVAAAKALCHTWPNVRLFASTLREQVSATHNNWSGLLFDARSDQVTQAPLRNGQVKPWEIRQIVDRVGSGDAFDAGILLGLLQSDFNPEWTVEFATAASCLAHSIVGDWNYASRSEIEALMHGSGSGKVVR
;
A
#
# COMPACT_ATOMS: atom_id res chain seq x y z
N MET A 1 -2.56 13.29 -1.66
CA MET A 1 -1.86 14.18 -0.71
C MET A 1 -0.54 14.67 -1.29
N LEU A 2 0.08 15.70 -0.68
CA LEU A 2 1.35 16.25 -1.10
C LEU A 2 2.48 15.70 -0.20
N ARG A 3 3.52 15.17 -0.80
CA ARG A 3 4.78 14.85 -0.18
C ARG A 3 5.74 16.01 -0.34
N LEU A 4 6.43 16.39 0.74
CA LEU A 4 7.50 17.36 0.76
C LEU A 4 8.76 16.73 1.33
N ALA A 5 9.87 16.80 0.61
CA ALA A 5 11.14 16.20 1.01
C ALA A 5 12.31 17.15 0.74
N PRO A 6 13.32 17.21 1.61
CA PRO A 6 14.58 17.85 1.27
C PRO A 6 15.25 17.14 0.08
N PRO A 7 16.15 17.78 -0.63
CA PRO A 7 16.96 17.13 -1.67
C PRO A 7 17.81 15.98 -1.09
N GLY A 8 17.82 14.85 -1.81
CA GLY A 8 18.67 13.71 -1.48
C GLY A 8 18.47 13.20 -0.05
N VAL A 9 19.50 13.23 0.75
CA VAL A 9 19.52 12.76 2.15
C VAL A 9 19.64 13.89 3.18
N ASP A 10 19.44 15.14 2.75
CA ASP A 10 19.46 16.30 3.64
C ASP A 10 18.36 16.21 4.69
N ARG A 11 18.57 16.91 5.80
CA ARG A 11 17.54 17.10 6.83
C ARG A 11 16.70 18.33 6.52
N LEU A 12 15.47 18.37 7.00
CA LEU A 12 14.60 19.57 6.91
C LEU A 12 15.30 20.82 7.46
N GLN A 13 16.05 20.69 8.56
CA GLN A 13 16.81 21.80 9.15
C GLN A 13 17.97 22.31 8.27
N GLN A 14 18.49 21.49 7.36
CA GLN A 14 19.52 21.89 6.40
C GLN A 14 18.89 22.55 5.16
N ALA A 15 17.75 22.01 4.70
CA ALA A 15 17.06 22.50 3.51
C ALA A 15 16.25 23.77 3.78
N LEU A 16 15.90 24.08 5.02
CA LEU A 16 15.09 25.22 5.39
C LEU A 16 15.89 26.24 6.25
N PRO A 17 15.77 27.57 5.95
CA PRO A 17 14.96 28.18 4.87
C PRO A 17 15.53 27.87 3.49
N GLY A 18 14.66 27.47 2.54
CA GLY A 18 15.08 27.11 1.19
C GLY A 18 13.99 26.36 0.44
N SER A 19 14.35 25.34 -0.34
CA SER A 19 13.44 24.60 -1.22
C SER A 19 13.24 23.17 -0.79
N LEU A 20 12.00 22.67 -0.90
CA LEU A 20 11.65 21.27 -0.75
C LEU A 20 11.16 20.72 -2.09
N GLN A 21 11.47 19.48 -2.38
CA GLN A 21 10.92 18.74 -3.52
C GLN A 21 9.48 18.36 -3.18
N ALA A 22 8.56 18.63 -4.09
CA ALA A 22 7.15 18.31 -3.95
C ALA A 22 6.76 17.18 -4.92
N ALA A 23 6.02 16.18 -4.41
CA ALA A 23 5.44 15.12 -5.21
C ALA A 23 4.04 14.78 -4.68
N PHE A 24 3.17 14.24 -5.56
CA PHE A 24 1.89 13.70 -5.10
C PHE A 24 2.04 12.25 -4.68
N ALA A 25 1.26 11.85 -3.68
CA ALA A 25 1.36 10.56 -3.03
C ALA A 25 0.06 10.18 -2.31
N GLY A 26 0.03 9.00 -1.73
CA GLY A 26 -1.08 8.43 -0.95
C GLY A 26 -1.18 6.95 -1.21
N ALA A 27 -1.29 6.13 -0.18
CA ALA A 27 -1.18 4.67 -0.32
C ALA A 27 -2.13 4.13 -1.40
N GLU A 28 -3.42 4.42 -1.33
CA GLU A 28 -4.40 4.00 -2.34
C GLU A 28 -4.12 4.64 -3.71
N ALA A 29 -3.65 5.90 -3.75
CA ALA A 29 -3.27 6.55 -5.00
C ALA A 29 -2.00 5.95 -5.61
N ASN A 30 -1.02 5.55 -4.79
CA ASN A 30 0.21 4.90 -5.24
C ASN A 30 -0.10 3.56 -5.91
N THR A 31 -0.98 2.75 -5.29
CA THR A 31 -1.47 1.49 -5.87
C THR A 31 -2.25 1.74 -7.17
N ALA A 32 -3.14 2.75 -7.20
CA ALA A 32 -3.90 3.11 -8.39
C ALA A 32 -2.99 3.55 -9.54
N VAL A 33 -1.99 4.40 -9.28
CA VAL A 33 -1.00 4.84 -10.27
C VAL A 33 -0.21 3.66 -10.82
N SER A 34 0.28 2.77 -9.95
CA SER A 34 1.02 1.57 -10.37
C SER A 34 0.16 0.68 -11.30
N LEU A 35 -1.11 0.44 -10.93
CA LEU A 35 -2.05 -0.33 -11.76
C LEU A 35 -2.32 0.36 -13.11
N ALA A 36 -2.57 1.67 -13.11
CA ALA A 36 -2.84 2.41 -14.35
C ALA A 36 -1.66 2.38 -15.32
N LEU A 37 -0.43 2.58 -14.83
CA LEU A 37 0.80 2.50 -15.63
C LEU A 37 1.05 1.07 -16.16
N LEU A 38 0.52 0.06 -15.49
CA LEU A 38 0.55 -1.34 -15.95
C LEU A 38 -0.63 -1.71 -16.86
N GLY A 39 -1.46 -0.71 -17.26
CA GLY A 39 -2.55 -0.89 -18.22
C GLY A 39 -3.86 -1.40 -17.64
N VAL A 40 -4.03 -1.39 -16.30
CA VAL A 40 -5.28 -1.76 -15.64
C VAL A 40 -6.21 -0.55 -15.56
N PRO A 41 -7.46 -0.62 -16.02
CA PRO A 41 -8.45 0.42 -15.76
C PRO A 41 -8.69 0.54 -14.25
N VAL A 42 -8.45 1.74 -13.70
CA VAL A 42 -8.56 2.00 -12.26
C VAL A 42 -9.10 3.40 -12.00
N ASP A 43 -10.01 3.51 -11.03
CA ASP A 43 -10.56 4.77 -10.56
C ASP A 43 -10.07 5.05 -9.14
N PHE A 44 -9.71 6.29 -8.88
CA PHE A 44 -9.35 6.75 -7.55
C PHE A 44 -10.53 7.48 -6.90
N VAL A 45 -10.92 7.03 -5.70
CA VAL A 45 -12.04 7.61 -4.94
C VAL A 45 -11.48 8.35 -3.72
N THR A 46 -11.76 9.66 -3.63
CA THR A 46 -11.31 10.48 -2.50
C THR A 46 -12.09 11.80 -2.46
N ALA A 47 -11.84 12.62 -1.42
CA ALA A 47 -12.28 14.01 -1.36
C ALA A 47 -11.07 14.93 -1.31
N LEU A 48 -11.09 15.99 -2.13
CA LEU A 48 -10.03 17.01 -2.25
C LEU A 48 -10.64 18.42 -2.17
N PRO A 49 -9.93 19.42 -1.61
CA PRO A 49 -10.41 20.79 -1.61
C PRO A 49 -10.31 21.39 -3.02
N ALA A 50 -11.20 22.31 -3.37
CA ALA A 50 -11.06 23.10 -4.60
C ALA A 50 -9.89 24.09 -4.42
N SER A 51 -8.79 23.88 -5.15
CA SER A 51 -7.59 24.73 -5.08
C SER A 51 -6.65 24.47 -6.26
N PRO A 52 -5.78 25.44 -6.63
CA PRO A 52 -4.75 25.23 -7.66
C PRO A 52 -3.83 24.03 -7.38
N LEU A 53 -3.57 23.73 -6.11
CA LEU A 53 -2.77 22.57 -5.70
C LEU A 53 -3.50 21.24 -6.01
N THR A 54 -4.81 21.22 -5.82
CA THR A 54 -5.66 20.09 -6.23
C THR A 54 -5.68 19.94 -7.74
N ASP A 55 -5.76 21.02 -8.49
CA ASP A 55 -5.74 20.98 -9.96
C ASP A 55 -4.44 20.34 -10.46
N ALA A 56 -3.30 20.72 -9.88
CA ALA A 56 -2.01 20.09 -10.16
C ALA A 56 -1.99 18.60 -9.79
N CYS A 57 -2.60 18.22 -8.65
CA CYS A 57 -2.73 16.81 -8.24
C CYS A 57 -3.56 16.01 -9.25
N LEU A 58 -4.71 16.56 -9.67
CA LEU A 58 -5.60 15.91 -10.64
C LEU A 58 -4.93 15.79 -12.03
N ALA A 59 -4.19 16.82 -12.46
CA ALA A 59 -3.43 16.76 -13.70
C ALA A 59 -2.36 15.67 -13.65
N SER A 60 -1.65 15.57 -12.54
CA SER A 60 -0.62 14.54 -12.31
C SER A 60 -1.22 13.12 -12.31
N LEU A 61 -2.31 12.88 -11.58
CA LEU A 61 -3.01 11.58 -11.61
C LEU A 61 -3.54 11.24 -13.01
N ARG A 62 -4.13 12.21 -13.71
CA ARG A 62 -4.65 12.02 -15.08
C ARG A 62 -3.54 11.61 -16.04
N SER A 63 -2.35 12.19 -15.91
CA SER A 63 -1.20 11.85 -16.77
C SER A 63 -0.73 10.39 -16.64
N THR A 64 -1.07 9.72 -15.56
CA THR A 64 -0.76 8.30 -15.36
C THR A 64 -1.88 7.36 -15.82
N GLY A 65 -3.03 7.90 -16.26
CA GLY A 65 -4.16 7.10 -16.71
C GLY A 65 -5.17 6.74 -15.62
N VAL A 66 -5.01 7.22 -14.39
CA VAL A 66 -5.97 7.02 -13.30
C VAL A 66 -7.28 7.76 -13.58
N GLY A 67 -8.42 7.06 -13.48
CA GLY A 67 -9.76 7.63 -13.58
C GLY A 67 -10.08 8.51 -12.36
N LEU A 68 -10.64 9.69 -12.63
CA LEU A 68 -10.87 10.74 -11.62
C LEU A 68 -12.34 11.07 -11.37
N GLN A 69 -13.27 10.35 -12.04
CA GLN A 69 -14.71 10.65 -12.00
C GLN A 69 -15.33 10.51 -10.61
N HIS A 70 -14.68 9.81 -9.70
CA HIS A 70 -15.14 9.58 -8.34
C HIS A 70 -14.38 10.41 -7.29
N ILE A 71 -13.61 11.40 -7.75
CA ILE A 71 -12.97 12.37 -6.85
C ILE A 71 -13.94 13.50 -6.57
N ARG A 72 -14.35 13.61 -5.30
CA ARG A 72 -15.21 14.68 -4.83
C ARG A 72 -14.40 15.95 -4.55
N GLN A 73 -14.71 17.05 -5.21
CA GLN A 73 -14.15 18.35 -4.85
C GLN A 73 -15.06 19.04 -3.82
N THR A 74 -14.46 19.59 -2.77
CA THR A 74 -15.15 20.26 -1.67
C THR A 74 -14.69 21.71 -1.53
N SER A 75 -15.58 22.56 -1.01
CA SER A 75 -15.25 23.97 -0.69
C SER A 75 -14.53 24.13 0.65
N HIS A 76 -14.36 23.06 1.41
CA HIS A 76 -13.76 23.06 2.74
C HIS A 76 -12.72 21.94 2.88
N GLY A 77 -11.94 22.03 3.94
CA GLY A 77 -10.80 21.15 4.15
C GLY A 77 -9.56 21.60 3.37
N ARG A 78 -8.53 20.79 3.42
CA ARG A 78 -7.24 21.04 2.75
C ARG A 78 -6.68 19.76 2.12
N LEU A 79 -5.69 19.89 1.27
CA LEU A 79 -4.91 18.75 0.83
C LEU A 79 -4.02 18.26 1.99
N GLY A 80 -4.07 16.98 2.32
CA GLY A 80 -3.18 16.42 3.32
C GLY A 80 -1.72 16.48 2.86
N ILE A 81 -0.80 16.76 3.80
CA ILE A 81 0.63 16.89 3.53
C ILE A 81 1.38 15.89 4.41
N PHE A 82 2.54 15.45 3.96
CA PHE A 82 3.52 14.81 4.82
C PHE A 82 4.93 15.21 4.38
N PHE A 83 5.85 15.17 5.35
CA PHE A 83 7.26 15.45 5.15
C PHE A 83 8.05 14.15 5.28
N VAL A 84 9.07 13.99 4.43
CA VAL A 84 9.96 12.83 4.46
C VAL A 84 11.41 13.29 4.52
N GLU A 85 12.14 12.85 5.52
CA GLU A 85 13.61 12.86 5.49
C GLU A 85 14.11 11.47 5.12
N THR A 86 14.77 11.35 3.98
CA THR A 86 15.33 10.08 3.53
C THR A 86 16.46 9.63 4.45
N GLY A 87 16.40 8.38 4.87
CA GLY A 87 17.43 7.76 5.68
C GLY A 87 18.70 7.46 4.89
N ALA A 88 19.81 7.31 5.63
CA ALA A 88 21.08 6.90 5.06
C ALA A 88 21.86 6.05 6.07
N ASN A 89 22.41 4.93 5.64
CA ASN A 89 23.13 3.97 6.50
C ASN A 89 22.35 3.59 7.77
N GLN A 90 22.77 4.00 8.95
CA GLN A 90 22.13 3.74 10.24
C GLN A 90 21.04 4.76 10.59
N ARG A 91 20.98 5.89 9.86
CA ARG A 91 19.94 6.90 10.08
C ARG A 91 18.63 6.49 9.39
N PRO A 92 17.54 6.26 10.14
CA PRO A 92 16.28 5.83 9.55
C PRO A 92 15.62 6.96 8.74
N THR A 93 14.81 6.58 7.74
CA THR A 93 13.86 7.49 7.12
C THR A 93 12.83 7.94 8.15
N GLN A 94 12.53 9.23 8.17
CA GLN A 94 11.52 9.79 9.06
C GLN A 94 10.37 10.40 8.27
N VAL A 95 9.14 10.24 8.81
CA VAL A 95 7.91 10.77 8.19
C VAL A 95 7.12 11.55 9.25
N TRP A 96 6.71 12.76 8.89
CA TRP A 96 5.81 13.60 9.69
C TRP A 96 4.55 13.87 8.88
N TYR A 97 3.40 13.58 9.50
CA TYR A 97 2.10 13.76 8.88
C TYR A 97 1.48 15.07 9.32
N ASP A 98 0.95 15.80 8.35
CA ASP A 98 0.10 16.98 8.53
C ASP A 98 -1.18 16.75 7.72
N ARG A 99 -2.10 15.97 8.29
CA ARG A 99 -3.31 15.50 7.62
C ARG A 99 -4.62 15.89 8.29
N GLU A 100 -4.55 16.50 9.45
CA GLU A 100 -5.72 17.00 10.18
C GLU A 100 -6.47 18.03 9.34
N GLY A 101 -7.81 17.95 9.33
CA GLY A 101 -8.65 18.83 8.52
C GLY A 101 -8.49 18.64 7.00
N SER A 102 -7.88 17.53 6.53
CA SER A 102 -7.88 17.23 5.11
C SER A 102 -9.30 16.92 4.62
N ALA A 103 -9.62 17.26 3.36
CA ALA A 103 -10.96 17.09 2.81
C ALA A 103 -11.50 15.66 3.00
N ILE A 104 -10.64 14.63 2.80
CA ILE A 104 -11.04 13.23 3.02
C ILE A 104 -11.28 12.91 4.51
N SER A 105 -10.56 13.56 5.45
CA SER A 105 -10.80 13.35 6.87
C SER A 105 -12.11 13.97 7.37
N LEU A 106 -12.68 14.90 6.60
CA LEU A 106 -13.95 15.56 6.89
C LEU A 106 -15.12 14.95 6.14
N ALA A 107 -14.86 14.06 5.18
CA ALA A 107 -15.88 13.42 4.37
C ALA A 107 -16.77 12.51 5.23
N GLN A 108 -18.04 12.42 4.84
CA GLN A 108 -19.05 11.59 5.49
C GLN A 108 -19.42 10.39 4.60
N PRO A 109 -19.93 9.27 5.15
CA PRO A 109 -20.36 8.12 4.35
C PRO A 109 -21.37 8.48 3.25
N ALA A 110 -22.26 9.44 3.49
CA ALA A 110 -23.26 9.92 2.53
C ALA A 110 -22.65 10.72 1.36
N ASP A 111 -21.40 11.13 1.46
CA ASP A 111 -20.70 11.87 0.40
C ASP A 111 -20.34 11.00 -0.79
N PHE A 112 -20.36 9.67 -0.63
CA PHE A 112 -19.98 8.70 -1.65
C PHE A 112 -21.16 7.75 -1.96
N ASN A 113 -21.62 7.75 -3.21
CA ASN A 113 -22.59 6.74 -3.67
C ASN A 113 -21.83 5.45 -4.04
N TRP A 114 -21.46 4.67 -3.02
CA TRP A 114 -20.67 3.44 -3.21
C TRP A 114 -21.33 2.44 -4.15
N HIS A 115 -22.66 2.37 -4.21
CA HIS A 115 -23.36 1.50 -5.16
C HIS A 115 -23.04 1.88 -6.62
N SER A 116 -23.13 3.17 -6.93
CA SER A 116 -22.79 3.69 -8.27
C SER A 116 -21.29 3.56 -8.58
N ILE A 117 -20.43 3.88 -7.59
CA ILE A 117 -18.96 3.82 -7.73
C ILE A 117 -18.51 2.39 -8.05
N LEU A 118 -19.10 1.38 -7.42
CA LEU A 118 -18.69 -0.01 -7.48
C LEU A 118 -19.40 -0.83 -8.56
N GLN A 119 -20.33 -0.24 -9.32
CA GLN A 119 -21.22 -0.95 -10.25
C GLN A 119 -20.50 -1.86 -11.25
N ASN A 120 -19.31 -1.44 -11.72
CA ASN A 120 -18.50 -2.19 -12.69
C ASN A 120 -17.13 -2.63 -12.12
N ALA A 121 -16.93 -2.47 -10.81
CA ALA A 121 -15.68 -2.80 -10.18
C ALA A 121 -15.56 -4.31 -9.95
N ARG A 122 -14.39 -4.88 -10.19
CA ARG A 122 -14.03 -6.26 -9.81
C ARG A 122 -13.37 -6.32 -8.43
N TRP A 123 -12.66 -5.25 -8.07
CA TRP A 123 -11.93 -5.10 -6.82
C TRP A 123 -12.10 -3.70 -6.25
N LEU A 124 -12.18 -3.61 -4.93
CA LEU A 124 -12.01 -2.40 -4.15
C LEU A 124 -10.74 -2.57 -3.31
N HIS A 125 -9.75 -1.70 -3.49
CA HIS A 125 -8.54 -1.68 -2.66
C HIS A 125 -8.65 -0.58 -1.62
N LEU A 126 -8.38 -0.93 -0.36
CA LEU A 126 -8.44 -0.05 0.79
C LEU A 126 -7.18 -0.19 1.62
N THR A 127 -6.79 0.89 2.31
CA THR A 127 -5.72 0.83 3.31
C THR A 127 -6.18 1.33 4.68
N GLY A 128 -5.44 1.00 5.73
CA GLY A 128 -5.67 1.51 7.07
C GLY A 128 -5.26 2.97 7.26
N ILE A 129 -4.77 3.64 6.22
CA ILE A 129 -4.42 5.07 6.26
C ILE A 129 -5.67 5.94 6.32
N THR A 130 -6.66 5.66 5.48
CA THR A 130 -7.89 6.47 5.43
C THR A 130 -8.68 6.40 6.74
N PRO A 131 -8.98 5.23 7.33
CA PRO A 131 -9.72 5.17 8.60
C PRO A 131 -8.93 5.71 9.81
N ALA A 132 -7.61 5.88 9.69
CA ALA A 132 -6.79 6.47 10.73
C ALA A 132 -6.96 8.00 10.89
N LEU A 133 -7.57 8.67 9.91
CA LEU A 133 -7.62 10.13 9.86
C LEU A 133 -8.70 10.76 10.74
N SER A 134 -9.86 10.10 10.86
CA SER A 134 -11.00 10.55 11.65
C SER A 134 -12.03 9.43 11.79
N GLN A 135 -12.97 9.61 12.71
CA GLN A 135 -14.10 8.69 12.85
C GLN A 135 -14.93 8.62 11.57
N SER A 136 -15.25 9.76 10.94
CA SER A 136 -16.05 9.77 9.71
C SER A 136 -15.32 9.11 8.53
N ALA A 137 -14.01 9.28 8.41
CA ALA A 137 -13.20 8.58 7.40
C ALA A 137 -13.18 7.06 7.65
N ALA A 138 -13.15 6.62 8.90
CA ALA A 138 -13.31 5.21 9.26
C ALA A 138 -14.69 4.66 8.86
N GLU A 139 -15.75 5.40 9.16
CA GLU A 139 -17.12 5.06 8.76
C GLU A 139 -17.28 5.00 7.23
N CYS A 140 -16.66 5.95 6.48
CA CYS A 140 -16.62 5.91 5.01
C CYS A 140 -15.96 4.63 4.49
N THR A 141 -14.81 4.26 5.07
CA THR A 141 -14.05 3.06 4.66
C THR A 141 -14.84 1.77 4.94
N ILE A 142 -15.48 1.68 6.10
CA ILE A 142 -16.34 0.55 6.46
C ILE A 142 -17.58 0.47 5.54
N ALA A 143 -18.20 1.62 5.22
CA ALA A 143 -19.33 1.68 4.29
C ALA A 143 -18.94 1.21 2.88
N ALA A 144 -17.76 1.61 2.39
CA ALA A 144 -17.22 1.16 1.12
C ALA A 144 -17.03 -0.37 1.08
N ALA A 145 -16.32 -0.92 2.06
CA ALA A 145 -16.06 -2.36 2.16
C ALA A 145 -17.35 -3.19 2.26
N ARG A 146 -18.28 -2.75 3.10
CA ARG A 146 -19.59 -3.39 3.26
C ARG A 146 -20.40 -3.39 1.97
N THR A 147 -20.41 -2.26 1.25
CA THR A 147 -21.13 -2.15 -0.02
C THR A 147 -20.49 -3.03 -1.08
N ALA A 148 -19.16 -3.04 -1.19
CA ALA A 148 -18.43 -3.91 -2.10
C ALA A 148 -18.77 -5.38 -1.87
N ALA A 149 -18.70 -5.86 -0.63
CA ALA A 149 -19.03 -7.24 -0.28
C ALA A 149 -20.48 -7.61 -0.63
N ARG A 150 -21.46 -6.71 -0.38
CA ARG A 150 -22.86 -6.92 -0.76
C ARG A 150 -23.09 -6.99 -2.26
N MET A 151 -22.27 -6.31 -3.05
CA MET A 151 -22.34 -6.30 -4.51
C MET A 151 -21.50 -7.42 -5.15
N GLY A 152 -20.82 -8.26 -4.36
CA GLY A 152 -19.94 -9.32 -4.85
C GLY A 152 -18.60 -8.79 -5.39
N VAL A 153 -18.24 -7.54 -5.11
CA VAL A 153 -16.94 -6.96 -5.42
C VAL A 153 -15.92 -7.41 -4.38
N ASN A 154 -14.79 -7.95 -4.84
CA ASN A 154 -13.72 -8.35 -3.92
C ASN A 154 -13.10 -7.14 -3.24
N VAL A 155 -12.72 -7.30 -1.97
CA VAL A 155 -12.07 -6.25 -1.19
C VAL A 155 -10.65 -6.69 -0.85
N SER A 156 -9.66 -5.90 -1.25
CA SER A 156 -8.28 -6.01 -0.77
C SER A 156 -8.00 -4.94 0.27
N PHE A 157 -7.25 -5.31 1.29
CA PHE A 157 -6.99 -4.44 2.42
C PHE A 157 -5.53 -4.52 2.87
N ASP A 158 -4.84 -3.37 2.93
CA ASP A 158 -3.54 -3.21 3.58
C ASP A 158 -3.72 -2.42 4.89
N PRO A 159 -3.50 -3.00 6.07
CA PRO A 159 -3.59 -2.30 7.35
C PRO A 159 -2.71 -1.06 7.44
N ASN A 160 -1.56 -1.09 6.82
CA ASN A 160 -0.65 0.07 6.66
C ASN A 160 -0.55 0.90 7.95
N PHE A 161 -0.42 0.23 9.10
CA PHE A 161 -0.54 0.85 10.41
C PHE A 161 0.50 1.95 10.64
N ARG A 162 0.02 3.13 10.98
CA ARG A 162 0.82 4.31 11.31
C ARG A 162 0.34 4.92 12.62
N SER A 163 0.96 4.57 13.73
CA SER A 163 0.53 4.98 15.08
C SER A 163 0.31 6.50 15.22
N ARG A 164 1.08 7.30 14.47
CA ARG A 164 0.97 8.77 14.51
C ARG A 164 -0.31 9.32 13.86
N LEU A 165 -1.06 8.54 13.11
CA LEU A 165 -2.32 8.96 12.47
C LEU A 165 -3.56 8.63 13.32
N TRP A 166 -3.53 7.54 14.09
CA TRP A 166 -4.64 7.06 14.91
C TRP A 166 -4.79 7.90 16.19
N ARG A 167 -5.40 9.09 16.09
CA ARG A 167 -5.48 10.06 17.19
C ARG A 167 -6.85 10.71 17.38
N TRP A 168 -7.85 10.33 16.58
CA TRP A 168 -9.16 10.95 16.61
C TRP A 168 -10.02 10.53 17.82
N ASP A 169 -9.61 9.54 18.58
CA ASP A 169 -10.16 9.21 19.90
C ASP A 169 -9.01 9.10 20.91
N THR A 170 -8.87 10.13 21.74
CA THR A 170 -7.81 10.23 22.74
C THR A 170 -8.03 9.36 23.99
N SER A 171 -9.20 8.72 24.13
CA SER A 171 -9.48 7.78 25.21
C SER A 171 -8.82 6.41 24.99
N ARG A 172 -8.31 6.17 23.78
CA ARG A 172 -7.70 4.89 23.35
C ARG A 172 -6.26 5.12 22.92
N SER A 173 -5.42 4.11 23.12
CA SER A 173 -4.12 4.11 22.45
C SER A 173 -4.28 3.98 20.94
N PRO A 174 -3.30 4.45 20.14
CA PRO A 174 -3.33 4.28 18.68
C PRO A 174 -3.53 2.83 18.24
N GLN A 175 -2.93 1.87 18.93
CA GLN A 175 -3.07 0.44 18.65
C GLN A 175 -4.48 -0.07 18.94
N GLN A 176 -5.06 0.31 20.09
CA GLN A 176 -6.43 -0.07 20.45
C GLN A 176 -7.43 0.50 19.45
N LEU A 177 -7.32 1.79 19.14
CA LEU A 177 -8.21 2.46 18.18
C LEU A 177 -8.13 1.82 16.81
N ALA A 178 -6.91 1.55 16.30
CA ALA A 178 -6.71 0.85 15.04
C ALA A 178 -7.30 -0.56 15.07
N SER A 179 -6.97 -1.34 16.09
CA SER A 179 -7.48 -2.72 16.23
C SER A 179 -9.00 -2.78 16.19
N GLU A 180 -9.67 -1.98 17.03
CA GLU A 180 -11.14 -1.97 17.12
C GLU A 180 -11.81 -1.51 15.82
N THR A 181 -11.20 -0.52 15.13
CA THR A 181 -11.72 0.01 13.87
C THR A 181 -11.50 -0.96 12.72
N LEU A 182 -10.26 -1.45 12.54
CA LEU A 182 -9.90 -2.30 11.42
C LEU A 182 -10.57 -3.68 11.48
N ARG A 183 -10.79 -4.20 12.67
CA ARG A 183 -11.57 -5.45 12.83
C ARG A 183 -13.00 -5.37 12.32
N GLN A 184 -13.60 -4.16 12.24
CA GLN A 184 -14.91 -3.97 11.62
C GLN A 184 -14.88 -4.09 10.09
N LEU A 185 -13.70 -3.94 9.46
CA LEU A 185 -13.50 -4.15 8.03
C LEU A 185 -13.32 -5.63 7.66
N MET A 186 -12.69 -6.39 8.56
CA MET A 186 -12.25 -7.77 8.27
C MET A 186 -13.36 -8.70 7.75
N PRO A 187 -14.64 -8.62 8.20
CA PRO A 187 -15.72 -9.43 7.64
C PRO A 187 -15.98 -9.22 6.14
N PHE A 188 -15.46 -8.16 5.54
CA PHE A 188 -15.67 -7.80 4.13
C PHE A 188 -14.43 -8.03 3.26
N VAL A 189 -13.28 -8.33 3.86
CA VAL A 189 -11.99 -8.45 3.19
C VAL A 189 -11.86 -9.82 2.52
N THR A 190 -11.43 -9.84 1.26
CA THR A 190 -11.16 -11.06 0.47
C THR A 190 -9.66 -11.36 0.43
N LEU A 191 -8.84 -10.32 0.28
CA LEU A 191 -7.38 -10.37 0.25
C LEU A 191 -6.83 -9.42 1.31
N MET A 192 -5.98 -9.92 2.18
CA MET A 192 -5.24 -9.09 3.12
C MET A 192 -3.78 -8.99 2.72
N PHE A 193 -3.27 -7.77 2.70
CA PHE A 193 -1.85 -7.48 2.70
C PHE A 193 -1.36 -7.29 4.14
N GLY A 194 -0.12 -7.65 4.43
CA GLY A 194 0.45 -7.41 5.75
C GLY A 194 1.41 -8.49 6.21
N GLY A 195 1.70 -8.48 7.50
CA GLY A 195 2.62 -9.40 8.15
C GLY A 195 2.14 -9.81 9.53
N GLU A 196 3.06 -10.42 10.28
CA GLU A 196 2.82 -10.88 11.65
C GLU A 196 2.35 -9.75 12.58
N ASP A 197 2.95 -8.55 12.45
CA ASP A 197 2.59 -7.39 13.29
C ASP A 197 1.17 -6.90 13.01
N ASP A 198 0.71 -6.95 11.76
CA ASP A 198 -0.66 -6.60 11.38
C ASP A 198 -1.67 -7.63 11.93
N CYS A 199 -1.31 -8.90 11.92
CA CYS A 199 -2.12 -9.95 12.55
C CYS A 199 -2.21 -9.74 14.08
N ARG A 200 -1.11 -9.35 14.74
CA ARG A 200 -1.11 -8.98 16.17
C ARG A 200 -1.98 -7.77 16.44
N LEU A 201 -1.89 -6.73 15.60
CA LEU A 201 -2.74 -5.55 15.67
C LEU A 201 -4.22 -5.90 15.60
N LEU A 202 -4.59 -6.87 14.77
CA LEU A 202 -5.95 -7.36 14.61
C LEU A 202 -6.37 -8.37 15.68
N ASN A 203 -5.53 -8.64 16.68
CA ASN A 203 -5.74 -9.62 17.75
C ASN A 203 -5.96 -11.05 17.22
N VAL A 204 -5.27 -11.43 16.13
CA VAL A 204 -5.24 -12.81 15.66
C VAL A 204 -4.45 -13.68 16.65
N PRO A 205 -4.97 -14.83 17.08
CA PRO A 205 -4.22 -15.77 17.90
C PRO A 205 -3.07 -16.37 17.08
N LEU A 206 -1.86 -15.89 17.31
CA LEU A 206 -0.67 -16.38 16.62
C LEU A 206 0.02 -17.49 17.43
N PRO A 207 0.64 -18.49 16.78
CA PRO A 207 1.46 -19.46 17.46
C PRO A 207 2.69 -18.79 18.11
N GLU A 208 3.25 -19.44 19.12
CA GLU A 208 4.48 -18.98 19.76
C GLU A 208 5.63 -18.93 18.75
N ASN A 209 6.37 -17.83 18.79
CA ASN A 209 7.52 -17.63 17.93
C ASN A 209 8.78 -18.22 18.56
N ASN A 210 9.06 -19.49 18.31
CA ASN A 210 10.22 -20.21 18.84
C ASN A 210 11.52 -20.00 18.03
N GLY A 211 11.75 -18.75 17.55
CA GLY A 211 12.90 -18.43 16.70
C GLY A 211 12.74 -18.86 15.24
N ALA A 212 11.52 -19.13 14.79
CA ALA A 212 11.21 -19.51 13.41
C ALA A 212 11.65 -18.41 12.40
N PRO A 213 12.09 -18.79 11.19
CA PRO A 213 12.45 -17.87 10.13
C PRO A 213 11.29 -16.91 9.77
N PRO A 214 11.58 -15.69 9.29
CA PRO A 214 10.54 -14.71 8.94
C PRO A 214 9.47 -15.24 7.97
N ALA A 215 9.85 -16.05 7.00
CA ALA A 215 8.93 -16.64 6.03
C ALA A 215 7.94 -17.63 6.71
N GLU A 216 8.43 -18.47 7.60
CA GLU A 216 7.58 -19.42 8.34
C GLU A 216 6.60 -18.68 9.26
N ARG A 217 7.05 -17.62 9.94
CA ARG A 217 6.18 -16.77 10.76
C ARG A 217 5.08 -16.08 9.94
N ALA A 218 5.43 -15.59 8.74
CA ALA A 218 4.46 -14.97 7.84
C ALA A 218 3.41 -15.98 7.37
N VAL A 219 3.80 -17.22 7.06
CA VAL A 219 2.88 -18.31 6.70
C VAL A 219 1.98 -18.68 7.88
N ALA A 220 2.54 -18.80 9.08
CA ALA A 220 1.76 -19.09 10.28
C ALA A 220 0.74 -17.96 10.58
N ALA A 221 1.15 -16.71 10.42
CA ALA A 221 0.27 -15.55 10.56
C ALA A 221 -0.86 -15.55 9.51
N ALA A 222 -0.54 -15.86 8.25
CA ALA A 222 -1.51 -15.97 7.16
C ALA A 222 -2.58 -17.05 7.47
N LYS A 223 -2.15 -18.24 7.87
CA LYS A 223 -3.04 -19.34 8.25
C LYS A 223 -3.94 -18.98 9.43
N ALA A 224 -3.37 -18.40 10.49
CA ALA A 224 -4.11 -17.97 11.67
C ALA A 224 -5.14 -16.88 11.35
N LEU A 225 -4.77 -15.92 10.50
CA LEU A 225 -5.67 -14.86 10.06
C LEU A 225 -6.83 -15.40 9.24
N CYS A 226 -6.56 -16.23 8.23
CA CYS A 226 -7.60 -16.84 7.40
C CYS A 226 -8.51 -17.79 8.19
N HIS A 227 -7.98 -18.44 9.24
CA HIS A 227 -8.79 -19.21 10.18
C HIS A 227 -9.71 -18.31 11.02
N THR A 228 -9.21 -17.15 11.48
CA THR A 228 -9.98 -16.17 12.26
C THR A 228 -11.07 -15.50 11.43
N TRP A 229 -10.77 -15.19 10.17
CA TRP A 229 -11.71 -14.60 9.20
C TRP A 229 -11.78 -15.44 7.93
N PRO A 230 -12.71 -16.44 7.88
CA PRO A 230 -12.81 -17.38 6.75
C PRO A 230 -13.20 -16.74 5.41
N ASN A 231 -13.67 -15.49 5.40
CA ASN A 231 -13.89 -14.69 4.20
C ASN A 231 -12.59 -14.20 3.56
N VAL A 232 -11.50 -14.09 4.32
CA VAL A 232 -10.16 -13.79 3.78
C VAL A 232 -9.63 -15.06 3.12
N ARG A 233 -9.55 -15.03 1.79
CA ARG A 233 -9.15 -16.18 0.98
C ARG A 233 -7.68 -16.14 0.61
N LEU A 234 -7.12 -14.92 0.54
CA LEU A 234 -5.75 -14.67 0.13
C LEU A 234 -5.06 -13.79 1.16
N PHE A 235 -3.80 -14.08 1.41
CA PHE A 235 -2.92 -13.25 2.23
C PHE A 235 -1.60 -13.05 1.48
N ALA A 236 -1.22 -11.79 1.28
CA ALA A 236 0.02 -11.43 0.60
C ALA A 236 0.94 -10.64 1.53
N SER A 237 2.23 -10.93 1.50
CA SER A 237 3.21 -10.30 2.39
C SER A 237 4.52 -10.03 1.67
N THR A 238 5.08 -8.85 1.90
CA THR A 238 6.49 -8.59 1.62
C THR A 238 7.33 -9.08 2.78
N LEU A 239 8.38 -9.81 2.48
CA LEU A 239 9.37 -10.29 3.45
C LEU A 239 10.61 -9.43 3.33
N ARG A 240 10.80 -8.55 4.31
CA ARG A 240 11.91 -7.60 4.35
C ARG A 240 12.90 -7.97 5.45
N GLU A 241 14.14 -8.22 5.06
CA GLU A 241 15.25 -8.22 5.97
C GLU A 241 16.00 -6.90 5.84
N GLN A 242 15.89 -6.05 6.84
CA GLN A 242 16.52 -4.73 6.85
C GLN A 242 17.96 -4.83 7.36
N VAL A 243 18.94 -4.61 6.46
CA VAL A 243 20.35 -4.56 6.80
C VAL A 243 20.73 -3.14 7.25
N SER A 244 20.24 -2.12 6.54
CA SER A 244 20.43 -0.71 6.88
C SER A 244 19.30 0.15 6.32
N ALA A 245 19.37 1.47 6.51
CA ALA A 245 18.40 2.39 5.89
C ALA A 245 18.50 2.40 4.35
N THR A 246 19.62 1.98 3.78
CA THR A 246 19.85 1.94 2.33
C THR A 246 20.00 0.54 1.77
N HIS A 247 19.87 -0.50 2.60
CA HIS A 247 20.05 -1.90 2.17
C HIS A 247 18.98 -2.81 2.77
N ASN A 248 18.21 -3.46 1.91
CA ASN A 248 17.25 -4.50 2.25
C ASN A 248 17.49 -5.77 1.43
N ASN A 249 17.23 -6.94 2.03
CA ASN A 249 16.94 -8.16 1.29
C ASN A 249 15.42 -8.27 1.15
N TRP A 250 14.94 -8.52 -0.07
CA TRP A 250 13.52 -8.35 -0.44
C TRP A 250 12.95 -9.58 -1.11
N SER A 251 11.89 -10.12 -0.55
CA SER A 251 11.10 -11.22 -1.09
C SER A 251 9.63 -11.03 -0.79
N GLY A 252 8.78 -11.88 -1.33
CA GLY A 252 7.35 -11.84 -1.11
C GLY A 252 6.72 -13.22 -1.05
N LEU A 253 5.53 -13.30 -0.50
CA LEU A 253 4.72 -14.51 -0.47
C LEU A 253 3.24 -14.21 -0.74
N LEU A 254 2.54 -15.21 -1.25
CA LEU A 254 1.10 -15.29 -1.34
C LEU A 254 0.65 -16.63 -0.74
N PHE A 255 -0.31 -16.57 0.16
CA PHE A 255 -0.99 -17.72 0.72
C PHE A 255 -2.42 -17.76 0.20
N ASP A 256 -2.84 -18.90 -0.34
CA ASP A 256 -4.22 -19.18 -0.73
C ASP A 256 -4.84 -20.17 0.27
N ALA A 257 -5.80 -19.69 1.07
CA ALA A 257 -6.46 -20.48 2.09
C ALA A 257 -7.36 -21.60 1.53
N ARG A 258 -7.76 -21.52 0.25
CA ARG A 258 -8.61 -22.56 -0.37
C ARG A 258 -7.81 -23.81 -0.72
N SER A 259 -6.60 -23.63 -1.20
CA SER A 259 -5.68 -24.72 -1.57
C SER A 259 -4.66 -25.05 -0.48
N ASP A 260 -4.58 -24.27 0.58
CA ASP A 260 -3.52 -24.26 1.60
C ASP A 260 -2.12 -24.09 0.97
N GLN A 261 -2.06 -23.42 -0.18
CA GLN A 261 -0.83 -23.27 -0.95
C GLN A 261 -0.10 -21.97 -0.56
N VAL A 262 1.21 -22.07 -0.39
CA VAL A 262 2.13 -20.96 -0.20
C VAL A 262 2.99 -20.82 -1.44
N THR A 263 2.97 -19.64 -2.05
CA THR A 263 3.86 -19.28 -3.15
C THR A 263 4.80 -18.18 -2.69
N GLN A 264 6.10 -18.34 -2.95
CA GLN A 264 7.13 -17.36 -2.56
C GLN A 264 7.96 -16.92 -3.78
N ALA A 265 8.48 -15.72 -3.74
CA ALA A 265 9.33 -15.14 -4.77
C ALA A 265 10.41 -14.22 -4.16
N PRO A 266 11.55 -14.02 -4.87
CA PRO A 266 11.90 -14.66 -6.14
C PRO A 266 12.43 -16.08 -5.95
N LEU A 267 12.10 -16.96 -6.89
CA LEU A 267 12.64 -18.33 -6.92
C LEU A 267 13.82 -18.41 -7.89
N ARG A 268 14.94 -19.01 -7.44
CA ARG A 268 16.09 -19.32 -8.27
C ARG A 268 16.55 -20.75 -7.99
N ASN A 269 16.51 -21.61 -9.01
CA ASN A 269 16.79 -23.03 -8.87
C ASN A 269 15.94 -23.73 -7.79
N GLY A 270 14.66 -23.35 -7.68
CA GLY A 270 13.72 -23.92 -6.70
C GLY A 270 13.87 -23.44 -5.27
N GLN A 271 14.76 -22.47 -5.02
CA GLN A 271 14.95 -21.87 -3.70
C GLN A 271 14.60 -20.38 -3.72
N VAL A 272 14.01 -19.89 -2.63
CA VAL A 272 13.79 -18.46 -2.44
C VAL A 272 15.15 -17.78 -2.25
N LYS A 273 15.47 -16.85 -3.16
CA LYS A 273 16.68 -16.06 -3.12
C LYS A 273 16.32 -14.57 -3.18
N PRO A 274 16.19 -13.89 -2.02
CA PRO A 274 15.79 -12.49 -1.96
C PRO A 274 16.63 -11.58 -2.85
N TRP A 275 16.02 -10.56 -3.44
CA TRP A 275 16.78 -9.51 -4.11
C TRP A 275 17.50 -8.64 -3.10
N GLU A 276 18.80 -8.48 -3.31
CA GLU A 276 19.64 -7.58 -2.54
C GLU A 276 19.53 -6.15 -3.07
N ILE A 277 18.82 -5.30 -2.36
CA ILE A 277 18.67 -3.87 -2.70
C ILE A 277 19.69 -3.08 -1.89
N ARG A 278 20.91 -2.90 -2.45
CA ARG A 278 22.05 -2.31 -1.74
C ARG A 278 22.05 -0.79 -1.68
N GLN A 279 21.32 -0.15 -2.59
CA GLN A 279 21.24 1.31 -2.70
C GLN A 279 19.77 1.72 -2.86
N ILE A 280 19.08 1.82 -1.75
CA ILE A 280 17.71 2.31 -1.75
C ILE A 280 17.73 3.83 -1.99
N VAL A 281 17.12 4.25 -3.10
CA VAL A 281 16.93 5.67 -3.46
C VAL A 281 15.74 6.23 -2.67
N ASP A 282 14.62 5.51 -2.69
CA ASP A 282 13.44 5.79 -1.88
C ASP A 282 12.79 4.46 -1.48
N ARG A 283 12.05 4.45 -0.39
CA ARG A 283 11.36 3.24 0.09
C ARG A 283 9.85 3.42 0.23
N VAL A 284 9.40 4.67 0.19
CA VAL A 284 7.97 4.96 0.31
C VAL A 284 7.27 4.54 -0.97
N GLY A 285 6.12 3.86 -0.86
CA GLY A 285 5.38 3.34 -2.01
C GLY A 285 5.79 1.94 -2.49
N SER A 286 6.88 1.35 -1.95
CA SER A 286 7.29 0.00 -2.36
C SER A 286 6.27 -1.09 -1.96
N GLY A 287 5.60 -0.94 -0.81
CA GLY A 287 4.48 -1.79 -0.42
C GLY A 287 3.30 -1.65 -1.38
N ASP A 288 2.93 -0.40 -1.68
CA ASP A 288 1.83 -0.10 -2.61
C ASP A 288 2.10 -0.66 -4.03
N ALA A 289 3.38 -0.69 -4.46
CA ALA A 289 3.80 -1.33 -5.71
C ALA A 289 3.66 -2.86 -5.66
N PHE A 290 3.93 -3.49 -4.52
CA PHE A 290 3.66 -4.92 -4.30
C PHE A 290 2.17 -5.21 -4.38
N ASP A 291 1.34 -4.42 -3.69
CA ASP A 291 -0.11 -4.56 -3.70
C ASP A 291 -0.67 -4.46 -5.13
N ALA A 292 -0.19 -3.49 -5.90
CA ALA A 292 -0.56 -3.34 -7.31
C ALA A 292 -0.16 -4.56 -8.14
N GLY A 293 1.02 -5.13 -7.92
CA GLY A 293 1.48 -6.33 -8.62
C GLY A 293 0.63 -7.56 -8.32
N ILE A 294 0.26 -7.78 -7.05
CA ILE A 294 -0.66 -8.87 -6.65
C ILE A 294 -2.04 -8.65 -7.29
N LEU A 295 -2.59 -7.44 -7.21
CA LEU A 295 -3.89 -7.12 -7.81
C LEU A 295 -3.88 -7.28 -9.33
N LEU A 296 -2.81 -6.88 -10.01
CA LEU A 296 -2.65 -7.12 -11.45
C LEU A 296 -2.77 -8.60 -11.80
N GLY A 297 -2.07 -9.47 -11.06
CA GLY A 297 -2.12 -10.92 -11.29
C GLY A 297 -3.52 -11.50 -11.06
N LEU A 298 -4.22 -11.05 -10.01
CA LEU A 298 -5.58 -11.50 -9.69
C LEU A 298 -6.64 -10.99 -10.69
N LEU A 299 -6.33 -9.93 -11.43
CA LEU A 299 -7.21 -9.37 -12.46
C LEU A 299 -7.05 -10.08 -13.82
N GLN A 300 -5.98 -10.85 -14.03
CA GLN A 300 -5.78 -11.64 -15.26
C GLN A 300 -6.79 -12.77 -15.35
N SER A 301 -7.13 -13.17 -16.59
CA SER A 301 -8.05 -14.31 -16.85
C SER A 301 -7.44 -15.63 -16.39
N ASP A 302 -6.13 -15.78 -16.53
CA ASP A 302 -5.36 -16.98 -16.21
C ASP A 302 -4.48 -16.70 -14.99
N PHE A 303 -5.13 -16.64 -13.82
CA PHE A 303 -4.40 -16.40 -12.56
C PHE A 303 -3.32 -17.46 -12.33
N ASN A 304 -2.08 -17.00 -12.27
CA ASN A 304 -0.92 -17.83 -11.95
C ASN A 304 -0.24 -17.26 -10.68
N PRO A 305 -0.28 -17.97 -9.55
CA PRO A 305 0.26 -17.48 -8.29
C PRO A 305 1.78 -17.26 -8.33
N GLU A 306 2.54 -18.15 -9.01
CA GLU A 306 3.99 -18.01 -9.13
C GLU A 306 4.37 -16.72 -9.88
N TRP A 307 3.78 -16.51 -11.05
CA TRP A 307 3.98 -15.30 -11.84
C TRP A 307 3.55 -14.05 -11.03
N THR A 308 2.40 -14.12 -10.36
CA THR A 308 1.83 -12.99 -9.62
C THR A 308 2.76 -12.53 -8.51
N VAL A 309 3.27 -13.46 -7.69
CA VAL A 309 4.16 -13.12 -6.57
C VAL A 309 5.53 -12.66 -7.07
N GLU A 310 6.07 -13.31 -8.12
CA GLU A 310 7.35 -12.91 -8.73
C GLU A 310 7.23 -11.49 -9.29
N PHE A 311 6.16 -11.19 -10.04
CA PHE A 311 5.91 -9.87 -10.61
C PHE A 311 5.74 -8.79 -9.53
N ALA A 312 4.91 -9.04 -8.53
CA ALA A 312 4.67 -8.11 -7.43
C ALA A 312 5.95 -7.80 -6.64
N THR A 313 6.74 -8.84 -6.37
CA THR A 313 8.00 -8.68 -5.64
C THR A 313 9.03 -7.92 -6.48
N ALA A 314 9.09 -8.17 -7.81
CA ALA A 314 9.97 -7.45 -8.74
C ALA A 314 9.56 -5.98 -8.87
N ALA A 315 8.27 -5.69 -9.04
CA ALA A 315 7.74 -4.33 -9.09
C ALA A 315 8.10 -3.53 -7.83
N SER A 316 7.90 -4.15 -6.68
CA SER A 316 8.24 -3.57 -5.37
C SER A 316 9.76 -3.38 -5.20
N CYS A 317 10.58 -4.31 -5.70
CA CYS A 317 12.04 -4.17 -5.72
C CYS A 317 12.47 -2.95 -6.54
N LEU A 318 11.96 -2.79 -7.76
CA LEU A 318 12.28 -1.66 -8.63
C LEU A 318 11.81 -0.32 -8.07
N ALA A 319 10.68 -0.27 -7.35
CA ALA A 319 10.20 0.93 -6.69
C ALA A 319 11.24 1.54 -5.74
N HIS A 320 12.12 0.73 -5.12
CA HIS A 320 13.20 1.24 -4.29
C HIS A 320 14.28 2.03 -5.04
N SER A 321 14.30 1.99 -6.37
CA SER A 321 15.24 2.74 -7.23
C SER A 321 14.66 4.06 -7.76
N ILE A 322 13.41 4.39 -7.43
CA ILE A 322 12.65 5.52 -7.96
C ILE A 322 12.42 6.54 -6.83
N VAL A 323 12.68 7.82 -7.11
CA VAL A 323 12.38 8.92 -6.17
C VAL A 323 10.88 9.19 -6.15
N GLY A 324 10.30 9.29 -4.98
CA GLY A 324 8.86 9.53 -4.80
C GLY A 324 8.10 8.25 -4.53
N ASP A 325 6.77 8.39 -4.33
CA ASP A 325 5.93 7.28 -3.90
C ASP A 325 5.39 6.45 -5.07
N TRP A 326 5.36 7.01 -6.29
CA TRP A 326 4.78 6.35 -7.45
C TRP A 326 5.80 5.44 -8.14
N ASN A 327 5.42 4.21 -8.39
CA ASN A 327 6.27 3.28 -9.12
C ASN A 327 6.12 3.49 -10.63
N TYR A 328 7.14 4.08 -11.24
CA TYR A 328 7.21 4.29 -12.69
C TYR A 328 7.89 3.15 -13.46
N ALA A 329 8.22 2.03 -12.79
CA ALA A 329 8.79 0.88 -13.47
C ALA A 329 7.80 0.33 -14.50
N SER A 330 8.23 0.22 -15.75
CA SER A 330 7.44 -0.36 -16.82
C SER A 330 7.28 -1.87 -16.65
N ARG A 331 6.24 -2.43 -17.27
CA ARG A 331 6.03 -3.89 -17.28
C ARG A 331 7.25 -4.64 -17.80
N SER A 332 7.88 -4.13 -18.85
CA SER A 332 9.08 -4.75 -19.44
C SER A 332 10.29 -4.75 -18.51
N GLU A 333 10.49 -3.69 -17.71
CA GLU A 333 11.55 -3.64 -16.70
C GLU A 333 11.29 -4.64 -15.58
N ILE A 334 10.04 -4.74 -15.12
CA ILE A 334 9.65 -5.69 -14.08
C ILE A 334 9.87 -7.13 -14.56
N GLU A 335 9.39 -7.47 -15.76
CA GLU A 335 9.57 -8.80 -16.36
C GLU A 335 11.05 -9.11 -16.64
N ALA A 336 11.84 -8.13 -17.06
CA ALA A 336 13.29 -8.29 -17.22
C ALA A 336 13.97 -8.64 -15.89
N LEU A 337 13.57 -8.02 -14.79
CA LEU A 337 14.10 -8.37 -13.46
C LEU A 337 13.70 -9.80 -13.05
N MET A 338 12.45 -10.21 -13.30
CA MET A 338 11.97 -11.57 -13.04
C MET A 338 12.84 -12.62 -13.75
N HIS A 339 13.25 -12.35 -14.98
CA HIS A 339 14.08 -13.26 -15.78
C HIS A 339 15.59 -13.15 -15.51
N GLY A 340 16.00 -12.42 -14.47
CA GLY A 340 17.40 -12.34 -14.04
C GLY A 340 18.27 -11.42 -14.88
N SER A 341 17.69 -10.62 -15.79
CA SER A 341 18.43 -9.65 -16.62
C SER A 341 18.68 -8.30 -15.95
N GLY A 342 18.41 -8.18 -14.66
CA GLY A 342 18.65 -6.98 -13.83
C GLY A 342 20.14 -6.65 -13.65
N SER A 343 20.90 -6.61 -14.74
CA SER A 343 22.37 -6.40 -14.72
C SER A 343 22.79 -4.93 -14.61
N GLY A 344 21.84 -3.97 -14.60
CA GLY A 344 22.12 -2.54 -14.63
C GLY A 344 22.80 -2.06 -15.94
N LYS A 345 22.85 -2.90 -16.97
CA LYS A 345 23.42 -2.53 -18.28
C LYS A 345 22.49 -1.56 -18.99
N VAL A 346 23.12 -0.65 -19.77
CA VAL A 346 22.36 0.28 -20.63
C VAL A 346 21.55 -0.51 -21.65
N VAL A 347 20.24 -0.32 -21.63
CA VAL A 347 19.31 -0.83 -22.66
C VAL A 347 19.23 0.24 -23.77
N ARG A 348 19.48 -0.17 -25.02
CA ARG A 348 19.45 0.71 -26.20
C ARG A 348 18.36 0.27 -27.16
#